data_b700263aeee77bdb8de5829cf602983c
#
_entry.id   b700263aeee77bdb8de5829cf602983c
#
_cell.length_a   1.000
_cell.length_b   1.000
_cell.length_c   1.000
_cell.angle_alpha   90.00
_cell.angle_beta   90.00
_cell.angle_gamma   90.00
#
_symmetry.space_group_name_H-M   'P 1'
#
loop_
_entity.id
_entity.type
_entity.pdbx_description
1 polymer ?
#
loop_
_entity_poly.entity_id
_entity_poly.type
_entity_poly.pdbx_seq_one_letter_code
_entity_poly.pdbx_strand_id
1 'polypeptide(L)'
;MKLGIIVPYRERESHLKKFLDGIKTYFKTQSLKYEVIVVEQLDDKPFNRGKLLNIGYIKAKELGCEYIVFHDVDMIPIEVDYSYSELPMHLATNFELEYDKSKNLIFDDYFGGVTMFTSDIFEKINGYSNLYWGWGFEDDDLLFRVSEKKIPIDTKIIGKNEVKKLYGLSFNGEDSYIKIPKKDLLDFKKDTSILISFKPDDIISNPNNDYDEYTVFSIPGYDTSISYNSFRRYKIDFWDNTDTCTSINSEILTNHFTQICLTYEYETNRISFYKDGELVDTKQLKENPKDYSSEKYFYLGIGSPDRDENKNSFFGLISEFAIYDCLLKEKEIKILSENILENSLLENFRAYKSANNLKLYYDFKFYKNNSLIDLSFNNNGGEINNSHFVKSQESLGKEMVVPYRRKSLFKLLSHKSNSWNEKNWVHKETRTNQLRFLNQIKTKLYDTNKDGLNNCTYQVLNDIKIANYHHLSVLL
;
A
#
# COMPACT_ATOMS: atom_id res chain seq x y z
N MET A 1 9.32 19.68 17.29
CA MET A 1 9.65 19.55 15.86
C MET A 1 8.81 20.53 15.03
N LYS A 2 9.36 21.06 13.96
CA LYS A 2 8.71 22.04 13.08
C LYS A 2 8.38 21.38 11.74
N LEU A 3 7.13 21.49 11.30
CA LEU A 3 6.61 20.96 10.05
C LEU A 3 6.76 21.95 8.92
N GLY A 4 7.23 21.51 7.73
CA GLY A 4 7.14 22.23 6.48
C GLY A 4 6.01 21.67 5.60
N ILE A 5 5.02 22.47 5.25
CA ILE A 5 3.95 22.10 4.31
C ILE A 5 4.27 22.74 2.96
N ILE A 6 4.62 21.92 1.97
CA ILE A 6 5.13 22.34 0.67
C ILE A 6 4.05 22.14 -0.39
N VAL A 7 3.69 23.20 -1.10
CA VAL A 7 2.59 23.23 -2.05
C VAL A 7 3.09 23.65 -3.43
N PRO A 8 3.11 22.75 -4.43
CA PRO A 8 3.42 23.11 -5.80
C PRO A 8 2.22 23.84 -6.42
N TYR A 9 2.47 24.94 -7.10
CA TYR A 9 1.41 25.84 -7.50
C TYR A 9 1.63 26.44 -8.90
N ARG A 10 0.55 26.59 -9.64
CA ARG A 10 0.44 27.45 -10.83
C ARG A 10 -1.02 27.74 -11.17
N GLU A 11 -1.39 29.04 -11.30
CA GLU A 11 -2.66 29.53 -11.86
C GLU A 11 -3.93 28.84 -11.27
N ARG A 12 -3.98 28.70 -9.95
CA ARG A 12 -5.11 28.06 -9.22
C ARG A 12 -5.52 28.88 -7.99
N GLU A 13 -5.72 30.20 -8.15
CA GLU A 13 -5.92 31.18 -7.06
C GLU A 13 -7.07 30.79 -6.13
N SER A 14 -8.19 30.31 -6.70
CA SER A 14 -9.35 29.92 -5.91
C SER A 14 -9.07 28.70 -5.02
N HIS A 15 -8.27 27.72 -5.52
CA HIS A 15 -7.84 26.58 -4.75
C HIS A 15 -6.84 26.99 -3.67
N LEU A 16 -5.84 27.78 -4.04
CA LEU A 16 -4.83 28.29 -3.10
C LEU A 16 -5.47 29.03 -1.94
N LYS A 17 -6.44 29.92 -2.23
CA LYS A 17 -7.17 30.64 -1.18
C LYS A 17 -7.90 29.69 -0.24
N LYS A 18 -8.69 28.74 -0.77
CA LYS A 18 -9.40 27.73 0.02
C LYS A 18 -8.44 26.87 0.84
N PHE A 19 -7.30 26.49 0.25
CA PHE A 19 -6.27 25.71 0.90
C PHE A 19 -5.68 26.47 2.10
N LEU A 20 -5.21 27.69 1.90
CA LEU A 20 -4.60 28.51 2.95
C LEU A 20 -5.57 28.80 4.11
N ASP A 21 -6.84 29.09 3.79
CA ASP A 21 -7.89 29.27 4.80
C ASP A 21 -8.17 27.95 5.54
N GLY A 22 -8.21 26.83 4.84
CA GLY A 22 -8.38 25.49 5.40
C GLY A 22 -7.25 25.09 6.35
N ILE A 23 -6.01 25.20 5.90
CA ILE A 23 -4.80 24.94 6.71
C ILE A 23 -4.76 25.82 7.95
N LYS A 24 -4.97 27.12 7.79
CA LYS A 24 -5.01 28.05 8.94
C LYS A 24 -6.08 27.69 9.96
N THR A 25 -7.25 27.30 9.48
CA THR A 25 -8.36 26.90 10.36
C THR A 25 -8.04 25.59 11.08
N TYR A 26 -7.50 24.63 10.33
CA TYR A 26 -7.16 23.31 10.84
C TYR A 26 -6.10 23.37 11.95
N PHE A 27 -5.02 24.11 11.73
CA PHE A 27 -3.91 24.20 12.69
C PHE A 27 -4.17 25.15 13.88
N LYS A 28 -5.28 25.92 13.90
CA LYS A 28 -5.64 26.73 15.08
C LYS A 28 -5.84 25.89 16.35
N THR A 29 -6.29 24.66 16.20
CA THR A 29 -6.56 23.75 17.31
C THR A 29 -5.42 22.76 17.57
N GLN A 30 -4.36 22.82 16.76
CA GLN A 30 -3.21 21.93 16.86
C GLN A 30 -2.03 22.64 17.53
N SER A 31 -1.28 21.90 18.35
CA SER A 31 -0.07 22.43 18.99
C SER A 31 1.20 22.35 18.13
N LEU A 32 1.05 22.01 16.84
CA LEU A 32 2.16 21.85 15.90
C LEU A 32 2.71 23.21 15.45
N LYS A 33 4.03 23.34 15.47
CA LYS A 33 4.73 24.44 14.80
C LYS A 33 4.89 24.10 13.33
N TYR A 34 4.44 24.97 12.43
CA TYR A 34 4.48 24.72 10.99
C TYR A 34 4.81 25.98 10.18
N GLU A 35 5.31 25.78 8.97
CA GLU A 35 5.43 26.79 7.91
C GLU A 35 4.75 26.25 6.65
N VAL A 36 4.03 27.10 5.94
CA VAL A 36 3.48 26.78 4.62
C VAL A 36 4.37 27.44 3.57
N ILE A 37 4.76 26.66 2.56
CA ILE A 37 5.66 27.10 1.48
C ILE A 37 4.96 26.81 0.16
N VAL A 38 4.49 27.85 -0.50
CA VAL A 38 3.89 27.77 -1.83
C VAL A 38 4.98 28.03 -2.85
N VAL A 39 5.20 27.08 -3.77
CA VAL A 39 6.20 27.18 -4.83
C VAL A 39 5.50 27.30 -6.18
N GLU A 40 5.55 28.51 -6.76
CA GLU A 40 4.89 28.86 -7.99
C GLU A 40 5.81 28.77 -9.20
N GLN A 41 5.43 27.99 -10.20
CA GLN A 41 6.11 27.94 -11.50
C GLN A 41 5.59 29.06 -12.40
N LEU A 42 6.47 29.97 -12.86
CA LEU A 42 6.10 31.12 -13.69
C LEU A 42 6.46 30.99 -15.17
N ASP A 43 7.34 30.02 -15.53
CA ASP A 43 7.69 29.81 -16.93
C ASP A 43 6.56 29.10 -17.71
N ASP A 44 6.68 29.08 -19.06
CA ASP A 44 5.72 28.47 -19.96
C ASP A 44 5.96 26.97 -20.21
N LYS A 45 6.93 26.35 -19.54
CA LYS A 45 7.17 24.92 -19.64
C LYS A 45 6.00 24.13 -19.06
N PRO A 46 5.81 22.86 -19.43
CA PRO A 46 4.86 22.01 -18.73
C PRO A 46 5.09 22.03 -17.22
N PHE A 47 4.04 21.83 -16.43
CA PHE A 47 4.15 21.85 -14.98
C PHE A 47 5.08 20.74 -14.48
N ASN A 48 6.02 21.07 -13.58
CA ASN A 48 6.93 20.09 -13.01
C ASN A 48 6.74 19.99 -11.49
N ARG A 49 5.74 19.22 -11.08
CA ARG A 49 5.37 19.05 -9.68
C ARG A 49 6.55 18.57 -8.82
N GLY A 50 7.26 17.53 -9.25
CA GLY A 50 8.38 16.97 -8.50
C GLY A 50 9.50 17.98 -8.25
N LYS A 51 9.87 18.74 -9.28
CA LYS A 51 10.92 19.78 -9.15
C LYS A 51 10.50 20.94 -8.23
N LEU A 52 9.23 21.37 -8.30
CA LEU A 52 8.70 22.38 -7.37
C LEU A 52 8.72 21.89 -5.92
N LEU A 53 8.42 20.62 -5.68
CA LEU A 53 8.49 20.02 -4.36
C LEU A 53 9.92 19.95 -3.83
N ASN A 54 10.92 19.66 -4.67
CA ASN A 54 12.34 19.74 -4.32
C ASN A 54 12.74 21.16 -3.91
N ILE A 55 12.31 22.17 -4.68
CA ILE A 55 12.58 23.59 -4.38
C ILE A 55 11.95 23.99 -3.04
N GLY A 56 10.70 23.59 -2.82
CA GLY A 56 10.01 23.83 -1.57
C GLY A 56 10.69 23.17 -0.37
N TYR A 57 11.25 21.97 -0.56
CA TYR A 57 12.05 21.31 0.45
C TYR A 57 13.32 22.09 0.82
N ILE A 58 14.05 22.59 -0.19
CA ILE A 58 15.24 23.42 0.06
C ILE A 58 14.86 24.64 0.92
N LYS A 59 13.74 25.30 0.60
CA LYS A 59 13.23 26.42 1.40
C LYS A 59 12.79 25.99 2.81
N ALA A 60 12.12 24.85 2.95
CA ALA A 60 11.72 24.32 4.25
C ALA A 60 12.93 24.07 5.17
N LYS A 61 14.01 23.55 4.61
CA LYS A 61 15.28 23.36 5.32
C LYS A 61 15.90 24.66 5.79
N GLU A 62 15.92 25.69 4.94
CA GLU A 62 16.37 27.06 5.31
C GLU A 62 15.54 27.63 6.47
N LEU A 63 14.24 27.34 6.52
CA LEU A 63 13.32 27.78 7.56
C LEU A 63 13.40 26.92 8.84
N GLY A 64 14.28 25.90 8.88
CA GLY A 64 14.50 25.02 10.02
C GLY A 64 13.36 24.02 10.26
N CYS A 65 12.67 23.57 9.19
CA CYS A 65 11.71 22.49 9.28
C CYS A 65 12.44 21.14 9.40
N GLU A 66 12.01 20.32 10.35
CA GLU A 66 12.64 19.02 10.67
C GLU A 66 11.99 17.86 9.93
N TYR A 67 10.73 18.00 9.55
CA TYR A 67 9.99 17.09 8.69
C TYR A 67 9.05 17.88 7.78
N ILE A 68 8.65 17.25 6.69
CA ILE A 68 7.93 17.91 5.60
C ILE A 68 6.71 17.12 5.20
N VAL A 69 5.70 17.84 4.70
CA VAL A 69 4.55 17.29 4.01
C VAL A 69 4.45 17.95 2.64
N PHE A 70 4.56 17.16 1.59
CA PHE A 70 4.21 17.56 0.23
C PHE A 70 2.71 17.51 0.10
N HIS A 71 2.10 18.57 -0.40
CA HIS A 71 0.67 18.76 -0.29
C HIS A 71 0.08 19.37 -1.56
N ASP A 72 -0.87 18.70 -2.19
CA ASP A 72 -1.58 19.27 -3.32
C ASP A 72 -2.55 20.35 -2.88
N VAL A 73 -2.65 21.42 -3.69
CA VAL A 73 -3.40 22.63 -3.37
C VAL A 73 -4.93 22.45 -3.31
N ASP A 74 -5.42 21.34 -3.84
CA ASP A 74 -6.86 21.00 -3.89
C ASP A 74 -7.32 20.05 -2.77
N MET A 75 -6.44 19.69 -1.85
CA MET A 75 -6.74 18.82 -0.72
C MET A 75 -6.83 19.62 0.57
N ILE A 76 -8.02 19.76 1.15
CA ILE A 76 -8.25 20.49 2.40
C ILE A 76 -8.34 19.50 3.55
N PRO A 77 -7.52 19.60 4.61
CA PRO A 77 -7.60 18.67 5.73
C PRO A 77 -8.91 18.83 6.50
N ILE A 78 -9.59 17.72 6.77
CA ILE A 78 -10.77 17.64 7.63
C ILE A 78 -10.38 17.00 8.95
N GLU A 79 -9.80 15.81 8.89
CA GLU A 79 -9.34 15.07 10.06
C GLU A 79 -8.06 14.31 9.69
N VAL A 80 -6.91 14.96 9.85
CA VAL A 80 -5.60 14.48 9.40
C VAL A 80 -4.59 14.57 10.53
N ASP A 81 -3.86 13.53 10.80
CA ASP A 81 -2.77 13.58 11.77
C ASP A 81 -1.44 13.92 11.09
N TYR A 82 -1.00 15.17 11.24
CA TYR A 82 0.28 15.67 10.75
C TYR A 82 1.43 15.53 11.76
N SER A 83 1.27 14.78 12.83
CA SER A 83 2.34 14.59 13.80
C SER A 83 3.54 13.86 13.16
N TYR A 84 4.73 14.12 13.69
CA TYR A 84 5.98 13.53 13.19
C TYR A 84 5.92 12.01 13.09
N SER A 85 6.52 11.47 12.04
CA SER A 85 6.81 10.04 11.87
C SER A 85 8.25 9.85 11.42
N GLU A 86 8.90 8.82 11.93
CA GLU A 86 10.24 8.42 11.48
C GLU A 86 10.22 7.78 10.08
N LEU A 87 9.06 7.29 9.66
CA LEU A 87 8.86 6.64 8.36
C LEU A 87 8.14 7.57 7.39
N PRO A 88 8.40 7.46 6.09
CA PRO A 88 7.59 8.12 5.07
C PRO A 88 6.13 7.66 5.16
N MET A 89 5.20 8.57 4.93
CA MET A 89 3.78 8.30 5.04
C MET A 89 3.00 8.82 3.85
N HIS A 90 2.01 8.06 3.43
CA HIS A 90 0.96 8.52 2.54
C HIS A 90 -0.24 8.99 3.36
N LEU A 91 -0.48 10.29 3.40
CA LEU A 91 -1.60 10.87 4.15
C LEU A 91 -2.88 11.01 3.31
N ALA A 92 -2.75 11.14 1.99
CA ALA A 92 -3.89 11.35 1.09
C ALA A 92 -4.58 10.02 0.74
N THR A 93 -5.19 9.35 1.71
CA THR A 93 -5.83 8.04 1.52
C THR A 93 -7.36 8.09 1.53
N ASN A 94 -7.98 9.07 2.19
CA ASN A 94 -9.43 9.19 2.28
C ASN A 94 -9.89 10.59 1.88
N PHE A 95 -10.91 10.69 1.04
CA PHE A 95 -11.42 11.96 0.52
C PHE A 95 -12.93 12.05 0.59
N GLU A 96 -13.42 13.22 1.07
CA GLU A 96 -14.78 13.69 0.77
C GLU A 96 -14.73 14.54 -0.50
N LEU A 97 -15.61 14.26 -1.45
CA LEU A 97 -15.73 15.08 -2.65
C LEU A 97 -16.46 16.39 -2.32
N GLU A 98 -15.97 17.53 -2.81
CA GLU A 98 -16.59 18.85 -2.60
C GLU A 98 -18.05 18.89 -3.07
N TYR A 99 -18.37 18.17 -4.15
CA TYR A 99 -19.69 18.16 -4.80
C TYR A 99 -20.60 17.01 -4.36
N ASP A 100 -20.07 15.99 -3.69
CA ASP A 100 -20.83 14.82 -3.23
C ASP A 100 -20.27 14.26 -1.92
N LYS A 101 -20.71 14.81 -0.82
CA LYS A 101 -20.28 14.39 0.51
C LYS A 101 -20.72 12.99 0.91
N SER A 102 -21.62 12.37 0.14
CA SER A 102 -22.06 10.99 0.39
C SER A 102 -21.06 9.94 -0.11
N LYS A 103 -20.09 10.37 -0.89
CA LYS A 103 -19.03 9.50 -1.45
C LYS A 103 -17.70 9.80 -0.80
N ASN A 104 -17.20 8.85 -0.05
CA ASN A 104 -15.81 8.79 0.35
C ASN A 104 -15.04 7.99 -0.70
N LEU A 105 -14.01 8.59 -1.27
CA LEU A 105 -13.07 7.87 -2.12
C LEU A 105 -11.88 7.44 -1.27
N ILE A 106 -11.52 6.18 -1.39
CA ILE A 106 -10.32 5.62 -0.77
C ILE A 106 -9.34 5.31 -1.88
N PHE A 107 -8.17 5.96 -1.84
CA PHE A 107 -7.09 5.73 -2.78
C PHE A 107 -5.89 5.15 -2.04
N ASP A 108 -5.76 3.83 -2.10
CA ASP A 108 -4.65 3.11 -1.48
C ASP A 108 -3.55 2.73 -2.47
N ASP A 109 -3.74 3.02 -3.75
CA ASP A 109 -2.94 2.50 -4.85
C ASP A 109 -1.96 3.50 -5.48
N TYR A 110 -1.72 4.66 -4.85
CA TYR A 110 -0.72 5.61 -5.28
C TYR A 110 -0.01 6.28 -4.09
N PHE A 111 1.17 6.82 -4.32
CA PHE A 111 1.98 7.50 -3.29
C PHE A 111 2.12 8.99 -3.62
N GLY A 112 0.98 9.66 -3.74
CA GLY A 112 0.88 11.05 -4.17
C GLY A 112 -0.08 11.89 -3.34
N GLY A 113 -0.47 13.04 -3.84
CA GLY A 113 -1.41 13.97 -3.22
C GLY A 113 -0.87 14.60 -1.94
N VAL A 114 -0.83 13.88 -0.83
CA VAL A 114 -0.24 14.35 0.44
C VAL A 114 0.65 13.27 1.02
N THR A 115 1.97 13.51 1.03
CA THR A 115 2.99 12.59 1.56
C THR A 115 3.88 13.26 2.57
N MET A 116 4.28 12.53 3.60
CA MET A 116 5.14 13.03 4.69
C MET A 116 6.50 12.33 4.66
N PHE A 117 7.55 13.10 4.95
CA PHE A 117 8.92 12.62 5.07
C PHE A 117 9.66 13.32 6.21
N THR A 118 10.64 12.64 6.81
CA THR A 118 11.71 13.32 7.52
C THR A 118 12.69 13.92 6.52
N SER A 119 13.39 15.00 6.92
CA SER A 119 14.43 15.60 6.07
C SER A 119 15.51 14.59 5.68
N ASP A 120 15.96 13.77 6.65
CA ASP A 120 17.01 12.77 6.43
C ASP A 120 16.62 11.73 5.38
N ILE A 121 15.38 11.24 5.44
CA ILE A 121 14.90 10.25 4.47
C ILE A 121 14.75 10.89 3.08
N PHE A 122 14.20 12.10 3.00
CA PHE A 122 14.03 12.77 1.72
C PHE A 122 15.38 13.09 1.04
N GLU A 123 16.39 13.47 1.80
CA GLU A 123 17.76 13.62 1.29
C GLU A 123 18.39 12.29 0.88
N LYS A 124 18.19 11.24 1.68
CA LYS A 124 18.71 9.89 1.39
C LYS A 124 18.21 9.33 0.06
N ILE A 125 16.97 9.63 -0.31
CA ILE A 125 16.39 9.23 -1.61
C ILE A 125 16.71 10.24 -2.72
N ASN A 126 17.40 11.33 -2.44
CA ASN A 126 17.69 12.45 -3.34
C ASN A 126 16.42 13.15 -3.87
N GLY A 127 15.35 13.19 -3.07
CA GLY A 127 14.10 13.87 -3.39
C GLY A 127 13.33 13.29 -4.57
N TYR A 128 12.49 14.11 -5.18
CA TYR A 128 11.80 13.79 -6.44
C TYR A 128 12.74 13.87 -7.64
N SER A 129 12.41 13.15 -8.71
CA SER A 129 13.03 13.39 -10.02
C SER A 129 12.65 14.77 -10.57
N ASN A 130 13.61 15.44 -11.21
CA ASN A 130 13.39 16.72 -11.90
C ASN A 130 12.90 16.53 -13.36
N LEU A 131 12.77 15.29 -13.83
CA LEU A 131 12.59 14.95 -15.25
C LEU A 131 11.13 14.72 -15.66
N TYR A 132 10.19 14.71 -14.71
CA TYR A 132 8.77 14.49 -15.01
C TYR A 132 8.06 15.83 -15.23
N TRP A 133 7.71 16.09 -16.49
CA TRP A 133 7.01 17.28 -16.93
C TRP A 133 5.57 16.94 -17.32
N GLY A 134 4.62 17.83 -17.02
CA GLY A 134 3.21 17.58 -17.25
C GLY A 134 2.64 16.65 -16.16
N TRP A 135 1.83 15.68 -16.55
CA TRP A 135 1.11 14.84 -15.60
C TRP A 135 1.64 13.40 -15.57
N GLY A 136 1.85 12.90 -14.35
CA GLY A 136 1.98 11.49 -14.02
C GLY A 136 3.42 10.96 -13.92
N PHE A 137 3.55 9.90 -13.13
CA PHE A 137 4.75 9.11 -12.85
C PHE A 137 5.80 9.74 -11.93
N GLU A 138 5.67 10.97 -11.49
CA GLU A 138 6.58 11.56 -10.49
C GLU A 138 6.39 10.94 -9.09
N ASP A 139 5.14 10.58 -8.74
CA ASP A 139 4.80 9.92 -7.48
C ASP A 139 5.22 8.44 -7.49
N ASP A 140 5.07 7.76 -8.64
CA ASP A 140 5.57 6.39 -8.84
C ASP A 140 7.11 6.36 -8.73
N ASP A 141 7.80 7.34 -9.31
CA ASP A 141 9.25 7.47 -9.19
C ASP A 141 9.69 7.73 -7.74
N LEU A 142 8.95 8.57 -7.01
CA LEU A 142 9.22 8.79 -5.59
C LEU A 142 9.10 7.49 -4.79
N LEU A 143 8.04 6.73 -5.02
CA LEU A 143 7.82 5.43 -4.40
C LEU A 143 8.96 4.45 -4.73
N PHE A 144 9.37 4.42 -6.00
CA PHE A 144 10.50 3.61 -6.44
C PHE A 144 11.81 3.99 -5.72
N ARG A 145 12.12 5.29 -5.57
CA ARG A 145 13.32 5.77 -4.86
C ARG A 145 13.34 5.35 -3.39
N VAL A 146 12.21 5.44 -2.72
CA VAL A 146 12.06 4.97 -1.33
C VAL A 146 12.34 3.46 -1.26
N SER A 147 11.79 2.71 -2.23
CA SER A 147 11.96 1.26 -2.32
C SER A 147 13.39 0.84 -2.57
N GLU A 148 14.07 1.48 -3.51
CA GLU A 148 15.49 1.22 -3.83
C GLU A 148 16.40 1.40 -2.61
N LYS A 149 16.06 2.31 -1.72
CA LYS A 149 16.80 2.53 -0.46
C LYS A 149 16.32 1.61 0.67
N LYS A 150 15.39 0.68 0.38
CA LYS A 150 14.81 -0.26 1.35
C LYS A 150 14.19 0.44 2.58
N ILE A 151 13.57 1.59 2.36
CA ILE A 151 12.90 2.36 3.40
C ILE A 151 11.45 1.93 3.46
N PRO A 152 10.96 1.40 4.58
CA PRO A 152 9.55 1.07 4.71
C PRO A 152 8.68 2.33 4.64
N ILE A 153 7.50 2.20 4.02
CA ILE A 153 6.50 3.26 3.96
C ILE A 153 5.35 2.91 4.88
N ASP A 154 4.92 3.86 5.66
CA ASP A 154 3.70 3.78 6.44
C ASP A 154 2.60 4.56 5.72
N THR A 155 1.64 3.88 5.14
CA THR A 155 0.55 4.50 4.39
C THR A 155 -0.59 4.99 5.27
N LYS A 156 -0.78 4.42 6.48
CA LYS A 156 -1.97 4.69 7.30
C LYS A 156 -1.72 4.66 8.79
N ILE A 157 -0.52 4.35 9.22
CA ILE A 157 -0.30 3.77 10.53
C ILE A 157 0.74 4.53 11.31
N ILE A 158 0.36 5.07 12.47
CA ILE A 158 1.31 5.44 13.52
C ILE A 158 1.57 4.20 14.35
N GLY A 159 2.83 3.81 14.46
CA GLY A 159 3.20 2.82 15.44
C GLY A 159 2.96 3.35 16.84
N LYS A 160 2.03 2.77 17.60
CA LYS A 160 2.17 2.74 19.04
C LYS A 160 3.22 1.72 19.38
N ASN A 161 4.11 2.06 20.34
CA ASN A 161 5.16 1.18 20.84
C ASN A 161 4.60 -0.03 21.61
N GLU A 162 3.65 -0.74 21.07
CA GLU A 162 3.28 -2.06 21.55
C GLU A 162 4.02 -3.08 20.70
N VAL A 163 5.10 -3.57 21.28
CA VAL A 163 5.94 -4.58 20.67
C VAL A 163 5.26 -5.93 20.82
N LYS A 164 4.73 -6.48 19.73
CA LYS A 164 4.25 -7.88 19.71
C LYS A 164 5.24 -8.76 18.98
N LYS A 165 5.53 -9.92 19.56
CA LYS A 165 6.37 -10.94 18.90
C LYS A 165 5.50 -11.74 17.92
N LEU A 166 5.77 -11.58 16.64
CA LEU A 166 5.15 -12.37 15.59
C LEU A 166 6.07 -13.53 15.20
N TYR A 167 5.48 -14.69 15.15
CA TYR A 167 6.13 -15.91 14.70
C TYR A 167 5.58 -16.28 13.33
N GLY A 168 6.41 -16.81 12.46
CA GLY A 168 6.00 -17.25 11.15
C GLY A 168 7.07 -18.13 10.49
N LEU A 169 6.74 -18.76 9.38
CA LEU A 169 7.73 -19.41 8.53
C LEU A 169 8.24 -18.43 7.49
N SER A 170 9.55 -18.48 7.26
CA SER A 170 10.22 -17.68 6.23
C SER A 170 10.22 -18.42 4.91
N PHE A 171 9.84 -17.72 3.86
CA PHE A 171 9.84 -18.14 2.47
C PHE A 171 10.97 -17.45 1.72
N ASN A 172 11.69 -18.18 0.90
CA ASN A 172 12.95 -17.73 0.28
C ASN A 172 12.77 -17.02 -1.08
N GLY A 173 11.55 -16.96 -1.62
CA GLY A 173 11.30 -16.37 -2.93
C GLY A 173 11.69 -17.24 -4.12
N GLU A 174 12.07 -18.49 -3.91
CA GLU A 174 12.54 -19.39 -4.97
C GLU A 174 11.65 -20.63 -5.08
N ASP A 175 11.67 -21.48 -4.08
CA ASP A 175 11.05 -22.81 -4.10
C ASP A 175 10.43 -23.22 -2.77
N SER A 176 10.32 -22.29 -1.82
CA SER A 176 9.64 -22.50 -0.54
C SER A 176 8.14 -22.44 -0.71
N TYR A 177 7.42 -23.48 -0.29
CA TYR A 177 5.96 -23.48 -0.30
C TYR A 177 5.37 -24.45 0.71
N ILE A 178 4.08 -24.28 0.99
CA ILE A 178 3.28 -25.21 1.78
C ILE A 178 2.21 -25.79 0.88
N LYS A 179 2.12 -27.11 0.85
CA LYS A 179 1.13 -27.89 0.13
C LYS A 179 0.03 -28.32 1.08
N ILE A 180 -1.20 -27.95 0.80
CA ILE A 180 -2.33 -28.16 1.69
C ILE A 180 -3.38 -29.02 0.99
N PRO A 181 -3.82 -30.15 1.59
CA PRO A 181 -4.91 -30.94 1.02
C PRO A 181 -6.19 -30.12 0.93
N LYS A 182 -6.76 -30.03 -0.28
CA LYS A 182 -7.94 -29.20 -0.50
C LYS A 182 -9.19 -29.76 0.16
N LYS A 183 -9.42 -31.08 0.05
CA LYS A 183 -10.66 -31.73 0.52
C LYS A 183 -11.87 -30.83 0.18
N ASP A 184 -12.76 -30.56 1.13
CA ASP A 184 -13.95 -29.71 0.98
C ASP A 184 -13.74 -28.30 1.54
N LEU A 185 -12.47 -27.83 1.59
CA LEU A 185 -12.12 -26.54 2.20
C LEU A 185 -12.46 -25.34 1.34
N LEU A 186 -12.29 -25.46 0.02
CA LEU A 186 -12.42 -24.37 -0.95
C LEU A 186 -13.20 -24.84 -2.19
N ASP A 187 -14.49 -25.10 -2.04
CA ASP A 187 -15.37 -25.47 -3.14
C ASP A 187 -16.22 -24.32 -3.68
N PHE A 188 -16.27 -23.21 -2.93
CA PHE A 188 -17.07 -22.02 -3.23
C PHE A 188 -18.55 -22.30 -3.57
N LYS A 189 -19.09 -23.42 -3.08
CA LYS A 189 -20.52 -23.76 -3.19
C LYS A 189 -21.32 -23.26 -1.98
N LYS A 190 -20.69 -22.47 -1.14
CA LYS A 190 -21.25 -21.82 0.05
C LYS A 190 -20.42 -20.58 0.39
N ASP A 191 -20.92 -19.81 1.33
CA ASP A 191 -20.19 -18.70 1.91
C ASP A 191 -18.83 -19.17 2.41
N THR A 192 -17.78 -18.43 2.04
CA THR A 192 -16.42 -18.77 2.37
C THR A 192 -15.64 -17.52 2.75
N SER A 193 -14.81 -17.63 3.77
CA SER A 193 -13.86 -16.57 4.10
C SER A 193 -12.46 -17.15 4.26
N ILE A 194 -11.47 -16.47 3.71
CA ILE A 194 -10.04 -16.81 3.78
C ILE A 194 -9.31 -15.68 4.48
N LEU A 195 -8.61 -16.00 5.56
CA LEU A 195 -7.80 -15.04 6.32
C LEU A 195 -6.32 -15.44 6.20
N ILE A 196 -5.46 -14.48 5.89
CA ILE A 196 -4.02 -14.70 5.87
C ILE A 196 -3.28 -13.50 6.43
N SER A 197 -2.32 -13.75 7.32
CA SER A 197 -1.44 -12.73 7.90
C SER A 197 -0.01 -13.00 7.47
N PHE A 198 0.61 -12.03 6.81
CA PHE A 198 1.96 -12.20 6.27
C PHE A 198 2.71 -10.87 6.20
N LYS A 199 4.02 -10.95 6.04
CA LYS A 199 4.93 -9.83 5.86
C LYS A 199 5.79 -10.09 4.63
N PRO A 200 5.60 -9.39 3.52
CA PRO A 200 6.56 -9.45 2.42
C PRO A 200 7.87 -8.81 2.84
N ASP A 201 8.99 -9.46 2.54
CA ASP A 201 10.29 -8.81 2.61
C ASP A 201 10.50 -7.94 1.35
N ASP A 202 11.60 -7.17 1.32
CA ASP A 202 11.84 -6.30 0.16
C ASP A 202 11.93 -7.12 -1.13
N ILE A 203 11.20 -6.67 -2.14
CA ILE A 203 11.16 -7.29 -3.45
C ILE A 203 12.55 -7.18 -4.07
N ILE A 204 13.25 -8.30 -4.11
CA ILE A 204 14.42 -8.44 -4.98
C ILE A 204 13.83 -8.77 -6.34
N SER A 205 13.95 -7.85 -7.31
CA SER A 205 13.53 -8.13 -8.68
C SER A 205 14.20 -9.44 -9.13
N ASN A 206 13.39 -10.48 -9.28
CA ASN A 206 13.88 -11.73 -9.82
C ASN A 206 14.00 -11.56 -11.34
N PRO A 207 15.20 -11.53 -11.92
CA PRO A 207 15.38 -11.34 -13.37
C PRO A 207 14.77 -12.47 -14.21
N ASN A 208 14.39 -13.58 -13.59
CA ASN A 208 13.77 -14.74 -14.22
C ASN A 208 12.23 -14.75 -14.09
N ASN A 209 11.65 -13.75 -13.45
CA ASN A 209 10.20 -13.62 -13.31
C ASN A 209 9.68 -12.57 -14.31
N ASP A 210 9.28 -13.02 -15.48
CA ASP A 210 8.78 -12.15 -16.56
C ASP A 210 7.50 -11.37 -16.18
N TYR A 211 6.75 -11.84 -15.17
CA TYR A 211 5.51 -11.23 -14.70
C TYR A 211 5.67 -10.46 -13.40
N ASP A 212 6.82 -10.61 -12.72
CA ASP A 212 7.16 -9.91 -11.48
C ASP A 212 6.06 -10.04 -10.40
N GLU A 213 5.43 -11.22 -10.35
CA GLU A 213 4.38 -11.58 -9.39
C GLU A 213 4.92 -12.52 -8.31
N TYR A 214 4.52 -12.29 -7.06
CA TYR A 214 4.90 -13.08 -5.89
C TYR A 214 3.63 -13.60 -5.23
N THR A 215 3.42 -14.90 -5.27
CA THR A 215 2.17 -15.52 -4.86
C THR A 215 2.20 -15.94 -3.40
N VAL A 216 1.32 -15.38 -2.60
CA VAL A 216 1.15 -15.70 -1.17
C VAL A 216 0.24 -16.92 -0.98
N PHE A 217 -0.84 -16.99 -1.75
CA PHE A 217 -1.83 -18.06 -1.75
C PHE A 217 -2.28 -18.37 -3.18
N SER A 218 -2.46 -19.63 -3.51
CA SER A 218 -3.01 -20.04 -4.79
C SER A 218 -3.82 -21.34 -4.74
N ILE A 219 -4.85 -21.39 -5.55
CA ILE A 219 -5.47 -22.63 -6.01
C ILE A 219 -4.85 -22.95 -7.38
N PRO A 220 -4.42 -24.19 -7.65
CA PRO A 220 -3.71 -24.55 -8.87
C PRO A 220 -4.42 -24.11 -10.14
N GLY A 221 -3.62 -23.73 -11.12
CA GLY A 221 -4.11 -23.23 -12.38
C GLY A 221 -4.11 -21.70 -12.50
N TYR A 222 -3.61 -20.98 -11.48
CA TYR A 222 -3.68 -19.52 -11.35
C TYR A 222 -5.13 -18.99 -11.31
N ASP A 223 -6.07 -19.86 -11.04
CA ASP A 223 -7.49 -19.57 -11.18
C ASP A 223 -8.05 -18.78 -9.99
N THR A 224 -7.41 -18.86 -8.82
CA THR A 224 -7.66 -17.94 -7.69
C THR A 224 -6.36 -17.76 -6.92
N SER A 225 -5.90 -16.53 -6.80
CA SER A 225 -4.63 -16.24 -6.13
C SER A 225 -4.67 -14.92 -5.38
N ILE A 226 -3.87 -14.85 -4.33
CA ILE A 226 -3.45 -13.61 -3.67
C ILE A 226 -1.97 -13.44 -3.98
N SER A 227 -1.64 -12.46 -4.79
CA SER A 227 -0.28 -12.16 -5.21
C SER A 227 0.03 -10.67 -5.04
N TYR A 228 1.28 -10.31 -5.19
CA TYR A 228 1.71 -8.92 -5.29
C TYR A 228 2.83 -8.82 -6.33
N ASN A 229 3.03 -7.63 -6.85
CA ASN A 229 4.03 -7.36 -7.87
C ASN A 229 5.12 -6.39 -7.40
N SER A 230 6.15 -6.19 -8.21
CA SER A 230 7.25 -5.25 -7.96
C SER A 230 6.79 -3.81 -7.76
N PHE A 231 5.62 -3.45 -8.27
CA PHE A 231 4.98 -2.16 -8.03
C PHE A 231 4.31 -2.07 -6.65
N ARG A 232 4.48 -3.08 -5.79
CA ARG A 232 3.89 -3.17 -4.46
C ARG A 232 2.37 -3.12 -4.46
N ARG A 233 1.75 -3.72 -5.46
CA ARG A 233 0.30 -3.87 -5.53
C ARG A 233 -0.10 -5.29 -5.26
N TYR A 234 -1.04 -5.48 -4.33
CA TYR A 234 -1.75 -6.73 -4.25
C TYR A 234 -2.60 -6.91 -5.48
N LYS A 235 -2.62 -8.13 -5.97
CA LYS A 235 -3.54 -8.58 -6.98
C LYS A 235 -4.25 -9.82 -6.45
N ILE A 236 -5.56 -9.77 -6.41
CA ILE A 236 -6.38 -10.91 -6.10
C ILE A 236 -7.13 -11.24 -7.35
N ASP A 237 -6.81 -12.37 -7.93
CA ASP A 237 -7.47 -12.88 -9.11
C ASP A 237 -8.48 -13.95 -8.71
N PHE A 238 -9.70 -13.80 -9.21
CA PHE A 238 -10.79 -14.72 -8.99
C PHE A 238 -11.41 -15.06 -10.34
N TRP A 239 -11.32 -16.34 -10.74
CA TRP A 239 -11.82 -16.80 -12.02
C TRP A 239 -13.19 -17.48 -11.87
N ASP A 240 -14.09 -17.16 -12.76
CA ASP A 240 -15.40 -17.79 -12.85
C ASP A 240 -15.45 -18.90 -13.92
N ASN A 241 -16.57 -19.62 -13.97
CA ASN A 241 -16.79 -20.74 -14.92
C ASN A 241 -16.78 -20.33 -16.39
N THR A 242 -16.77 -19.03 -16.71
CA THR A 242 -16.67 -18.52 -18.08
C THR A 242 -15.26 -18.10 -18.46
N ASP A 243 -14.26 -18.51 -17.67
CA ASP A 243 -12.87 -18.06 -17.81
C ASP A 243 -12.71 -16.52 -17.79
N THR A 244 -13.60 -15.85 -17.04
CA THR A 244 -13.49 -14.40 -16.78
C THR A 244 -12.76 -14.19 -15.45
N CYS A 245 -11.67 -13.43 -15.50
CA CYS A 245 -10.94 -13.02 -14.30
C CYS A 245 -11.52 -11.72 -13.73
N THR A 246 -11.86 -11.75 -12.45
CA THR A 246 -12.18 -10.56 -11.67
C THR A 246 -11.02 -10.25 -10.75
N SER A 247 -10.38 -9.10 -10.96
CA SER A 247 -9.21 -8.69 -10.18
C SER A 247 -9.54 -7.55 -9.24
N ILE A 248 -9.00 -7.63 -8.03
CA ILE A 248 -8.97 -6.55 -7.05
C ILE A 248 -7.51 -6.18 -6.81
N ASN A 249 -7.20 -4.89 -6.82
CA ASN A 249 -5.86 -4.38 -6.62
C ASN A 249 -5.81 -3.44 -5.40
N SER A 250 -4.76 -3.52 -4.62
CA SER A 250 -4.49 -2.63 -3.49
C SER A 250 -2.98 -2.49 -3.25
N GLU A 251 -2.56 -1.44 -2.56
CA GLU A 251 -1.15 -1.28 -2.18
C GLU A 251 -0.69 -2.26 -1.11
N ILE A 252 0.58 -2.64 -1.20
CA ILE A 252 1.28 -3.44 -0.19
C ILE A 252 2.44 -2.64 0.41
N LEU A 253 2.68 -2.85 1.70
CA LEU A 253 3.88 -2.39 2.38
C LEU A 253 4.82 -3.56 2.60
N THR A 254 6.01 -3.50 2.00
CA THR A 254 7.08 -4.45 2.32
C THR A 254 7.60 -4.20 3.74
N ASN A 255 8.11 -5.25 4.38
CA ASN A 255 8.57 -5.24 5.75
C ASN A 255 7.50 -4.93 6.84
N HIS A 256 6.22 -4.87 6.46
CA HIS A 256 5.10 -4.77 7.39
C HIS A 256 4.22 -6.01 7.34
N PHE A 257 3.75 -6.43 8.51
CA PHE A 257 2.69 -7.44 8.54
C PHE A 257 1.39 -6.82 8.05
N THR A 258 0.72 -7.56 7.19
CA THR A 258 -0.59 -7.24 6.66
C THR A 258 -1.49 -8.45 6.87
N GLN A 259 -2.72 -8.19 7.30
CA GLN A 259 -3.77 -9.19 7.31
C GLN A 259 -4.71 -8.96 6.14
N ILE A 260 -4.89 -9.98 5.33
CA ILE A 260 -5.87 -10.01 4.25
C ILE A 260 -7.02 -10.92 4.64
N CYS A 261 -8.26 -10.47 4.41
CA CYS A 261 -9.44 -11.31 4.44
C CYS A 261 -10.17 -11.21 3.10
N LEU A 262 -10.32 -12.34 2.43
CA LEU A 262 -11.16 -12.50 1.25
C LEU A 262 -12.45 -13.18 1.66
N THR A 263 -13.60 -12.59 1.32
CA THR A 263 -14.91 -13.19 1.55
C THR A 263 -15.62 -13.44 0.24
N TYR A 264 -16.27 -14.60 0.11
CA TYR A 264 -17.14 -14.95 -0.99
C TYR A 264 -18.54 -15.25 -0.47
N GLU A 265 -19.52 -14.47 -0.95
CA GLU A 265 -20.94 -14.62 -0.63
C GLU A 265 -21.63 -15.40 -1.76
N TYR A 266 -22.05 -16.62 -1.45
CA TYR A 266 -22.55 -17.58 -2.44
C TYR A 266 -23.85 -17.14 -3.11
N GLU A 267 -24.84 -16.67 -2.33
CA GLU A 267 -26.15 -16.29 -2.86
C GLU A 267 -26.09 -15.11 -3.84
N THR A 268 -25.22 -14.17 -3.57
CA THR A 268 -25.07 -12.97 -4.41
C THR A 268 -23.91 -13.07 -5.39
N ASN A 269 -23.13 -14.15 -5.33
CA ASN A 269 -21.93 -14.36 -6.16
C ASN A 269 -20.95 -13.18 -6.08
N ARG A 270 -20.74 -12.67 -4.87
CA ARG A 270 -19.98 -11.45 -4.60
C ARG A 270 -18.70 -11.77 -3.82
N ILE A 271 -17.59 -11.18 -4.26
CA ILE A 271 -16.33 -11.22 -3.51
C ILE A 271 -16.05 -9.86 -2.87
N SER A 272 -15.57 -9.87 -1.62
CA SER A 272 -15.11 -8.67 -0.93
C SER A 272 -13.71 -8.89 -0.38
N PHE A 273 -12.89 -7.87 -0.52
CA PHE A 273 -11.51 -7.86 -0.10
C PHE A 273 -11.30 -6.86 1.03
N TYR A 274 -10.74 -7.37 2.11
CA TYR A 274 -10.38 -6.57 3.29
C TYR A 274 -8.89 -6.62 3.53
N LYS A 275 -8.32 -5.49 3.90
CA LYS A 275 -6.93 -5.35 4.28
C LYS A 275 -6.86 -4.67 5.63
N ASP A 276 -6.15 -5.28 6.57
CA ASP A 276 -5.98 -4.77 7.93
C ASP A 276 -7.31 -4.39 8.61
N GLY A 277 -8.34 -5.21 8.37
CA GLY A 277 -9.67 -5.07 8.96
C GLY A 277 -10.62 -4.13 8.23
N GLU A 278 -10.20 -3.49 7.15
CA GLU A 278 -11.02 -2.53 6.42
C GLU A 278 -11.34 -3.03 5.01
N LEU A 279 -12.57 -2.77 4.58
CA LEU A 279 -13.01 -3.11 3.24
C LEU A 279 -12.25 -2.25 2.21
N VAL A 280 -11.55 -2.92 1.28
CA VAL A 280 -10.85 -2.27 0.17
C VAL A 280 -11.73 -2.18 -1.05
N ASP A 281 -12.34 -3.31 -1.45
CA ASP A 281 -13.19 -3.37 -2.64
C ASP A 281 -14.17 -4.54 -2.58
N THR A 282 -15.24 -4.44 -3.36
CA THR A 282 -16.23 -5.49 -3.54
C THR A 282 -16.55 -5.62 -5.03
N LYS A 283 -16.50 -6.84 -5.54
CA LYS A 283 -16.80 -7.14 -6.94
C LYS A 283 -17.91 -8.17 -7.04
N GLN A 284 -18.74 -7.98 -8.07
CA GLN A 284 -19.73 -8.94 -8.50
C GLN A 284 -19.08 -9.87 -9.53
N LEU A 285 -19.07 -11.17 -9.29
CA LEU A 285 -18.71 -12.16 -10.30
C LEU A 285 -19.86 -12.30 -11.31
N LYS A 286 -19.54 -12.52 -12.57
CA LYS A 286 -20.54 -12.73 -13.62
C LYS A 286 -21.21 -14.09 -13.49
N GLU A 287 -20.41 -15.08 -13.17
CA GLU A 287 -20.82 -16.47 -12.98
C GLU A 287 -20.20 -17.03 -11.70
N ASN A 288 -20.61 -18.21 -11.29
CA ASN A 288 -20.02 -18.88 -10.12
C ASN A 288 -18.53 -19.10 -10.31
N PRO A 289 -17.76 -19.13 -9.22
CA PRO A 289 -16.35 -19.46 -9.28
C PRO A 289 -16.11 -20.78 -10.00
N LYS A 290 -14.95 -20.88 -10.64
CA LYS A 290 -14.54 -22.06 -11.37
C LYS A 290 -14.60 -23.31 -10.47
N ASP A 291 -15.03 -24.43 -11.03
CA ASP A 291 -15.06 -25.70 -10.31
C ASP A 291 -13.65 -26.28 -10.14
N TYR A 292 -13.13 -26.21 -8.94
CA TYR A 292 -11.83 -26.74 -8.56
C TYR A 292 -11.91 -28.17 -7.99
N SER A 293 -12.99 -28.89 -8.22
CA SER A 293 -13.19 -30.24 -7.64
C SER A 293 -12.12 -31.25 -8.05
N SER A 294 -11.50 -31.06 -9.22
CA SER A 294 -10.37 -31.88 -9.69
C SER A 294 -9.06 -31.62 -8.95
N GLU A 295 -8.91 -30.46 -8.34
CA GLU A 295 -7.68 -30.09 -7.66
C GLU A 295 -7.59 -30.75 -6.28
N LYS A 296 -6.46 -31.39 -6.02
CA LYS A 296 -6.24 -32.12 -4.75
C LYS A 296 -5.63 -31.25 -3.67
N TYR A 297 -4.98 -30.17 -4.06
CA TYR A 297 -4.19 -29.31 -3.18
C TYR A 297 -4.41 -27.85 -3.52
N PHE A 298 -4.11 -26.99 -2.56
CA PHE A 298 -3.83 -25.57 -2.76
C PHE A 298 -2.51 -25.22 -2.05
N TYR A 299 -1.97 -24.03 -2.30
CA TYR A 299 -0.61 -23.72 -1.89
C TYR A 299 -0.50 -22.38 -1.19
N LEU A 300 0.45 -22.27 -0.25
CA LEU A 300 0.94 -21.01 0.28
C LEU A 300 2.39 -20.81 -0.15
N GLY A 301 2.74 -19.62 -0.55
CA GLY A 301 4.10 -19.25 -0.91
C GLY A 301 4.50 -19.52 -2.36
N ILE A 302 3.61 -20.04 -3.19
CA ILE A 302 3.89 -20.33 -4.60
C ILE A 302 2.60 -20.34 -5.44
N GLY A 303 2.72 -20.00 -6.73
CA GLY A 303 1.60 -20.06 -7.67
C GLY A 303 1.18 -21.50 -8.01
N SER A 304 2.05 -22.25 -8.67
CA SER A 304 1.85 -23.68 -8.97
C SER A 304 3.20 -24.37 -9.09
N PRO A 305 3.54 -25.27 -8.17
CA PRO A 305 4.84 -25.95 -8.20
C PRO A 305 4.97 -26.95 -9.35
N ASP A 306 3.84 -27.42 -9.91
CA ASP A 306 3.79 -28.45 -10.95
C ASP A 306 3.74 -27.87 -12.38
N ARG A 307 3.59 -26.57 -12.52
CA ARG A 307 3.54 -25.88 -13.80
C ARG A 307 4.74 -24.93 -13.92
N ASP A 308 5.67 -25.33 -14.75
CA ASP A 308 6.72 -24.50 -15.38
C ASP A 308 7.59 -23.47 -14.63
N GLU A 309 8.58 -23.08 -15.36
CA GLU A 309 9.80 -22.34 -15.16
C GLU A 309 9.67 -21.00 -14.38
N ASN A 310 8.48 -20.43 -14.25
CA ASN A 310 8.21 -19.21 -13.49
C ASN A 310 7.44 -19.50 -12.21
N LYS A 311 8.15 -20.01 -11.22
CA LYS A 311 7.63 -20.16 -9.87
C LYS A 311 7.46 -18.77 -9.27
N ASN A 312 6.25 -18.21 -9.29
CA ASN A 312 5.91 -16.97 -8.63
C ASN A 312 5.95 -17.16 -7.11
N SER A 313 7.17 -17.33 -6.58
CA SER A 313 7.39 -17.73 -5.20
C SER A 313 7.41 -16.52 -4.27
N PHE A 314 6.74 -16.64 -3.13
CA PHE A 314 6.68 -15.62 -2.09
C PHE A 314 8.03 -15.44 -1.39
N PHE A 315 8.41 -14.19 -1.13
CA PHE A 315 9.56 -13.84 -0.32
C PHE A 315 9.10 -13.06 0.92
N GLY A 316 9.28 -13.62 2.10
CA GLY A 316 8.84 -13.01 3.36
C GLY A 316 8.40 -14.00 4.43
N LEU A 317 7.54 -13.56 5.33
CA LEU A 317 7.02 -14.35 6.44
C LEU A 317 5.51 -14.55 6.31
N ILE A 318 5.00 -15.77 6.56
CA ILE A 318 3.57 -16.03 6.79
C ILE A 318 3.42 -16.47 8.25
N SER A 319 2.49 -15.84 8.98
CA SER A 319 2.29 -16.07 10.41
C SER A 319 0.98 -16.78 10.74
N GLU A 320 -0.04 -16.61 9.91
CA GLU A 320 -1.37 -17.15 10.16
C GLU A 320 -2.11 -17.39 8.85
N PHE A 321 -2.88 -18.49 8.81
CA PHE A 321 -3.77 -18.77 7.70
C PHE A 321 -5.01 -19.50 8.21
N ALA A 322 -6.20 -19.03 7.81
CA ALA A 322 -7.46 -19.63 8.22
C ALA A 322 -8.50 -19.63 7.09
N ILE A 323 -9.33 -20.67 7.08
CA ILE A 323 -10.49 -20.81 6.18
C ILE A 323 -11.73 -21.04 7.02
N TYR A 324 -12.79 -20.32 6.69
CA TYR A 324 -14.11 -20.41 7.30
C TYR A 324 -15.16 -20.84 6.28
N ASP A 325 -16.15 -21.62 6.71
CA ASP A 325 -17.33 -21.97 5.90
C ASP A 325 -18.51 -21.03 6.16
N CYS A 326 -18.23 -19.79 6.40
CA CYS A 326 -19.21 -18.71 6.55
C CYS A 326 -18.62 -17.39 6.05
N LEU A 327 -19.51 -16.42 5.88
CA LEU A 327 -19.13 -15.04 5.63
C LEU A 327 -18.76 -14.36 6.95
N LEU A 328 -17.47 -14.04 7.13
CA LEU A 328 -17.03 -13.20 8.24
C LEU A 328 -17.61 -11.79 8.08
N LYS A 329 -18.20 -11.26 9.15
CA LYS A 329 -18.76 -9.91 9.17
C LYS A 329 -17.66 -8.87 9.33
N GLU A 330 -17.84 -7.68 8.79
CA GLU A 330 -16.87 -6.57 8.89
C GLU A 330 -16.37 -6.34 10.33
N LYS A 331 -17.28 -6.38 11.32
CA LYS A 331 -16.91 -6.24 12.74
C LYS A 331 -16.00 -7.37 13.24
N GLU A 332 -16.17 -8.59 12.71
CA GLU A 332 -15.32 -9.72 13.04
C GLU A 332 -13.96 -9.54 12.38
N ILE A 333 -13.92 -9.21 11.08
CA ILE A 333 -12.69 -8.98 10.33
C ILE A 333 -11.88 -7.87 10.98
N LYS A 334 -12.53 -6.78 11.40
CA LYS A 334 -11.87 -5.68 12.11
C LYS A 334 -11.24 -6.12 13.42
N ILE A 335 -11.97 -6.87 14.24
CA ILE A 335 -11.45 -7.38 15.51
C ILE A 335 -10.30 -8.38 15.28
N LEU A 336 -10.39 -9.22 14.25
CA LEU A 336 -9.32 -10.15 13.91
C LEU A 336 -8.04 -9.43 13.48
N SER A 337 -8.15 -8.33 12.75
CA SER A 337 -6.97 -7.52 12.35
C SER A 337 -6.34 -6.77 13.52
N GLU A 338 -7.14 -6.31 14.48
CA GLU A 338 -6.67 -5.65 15.70
C GLU A 338 -6.05 -6.66 16.68
N ASN A 339 -6.44 -7.93 16.57
CA ASN A 339 -6.14 -8.98 17.54
C ASN A 339 -4.94 -9.85 17.14
N ILE A 340 -4.22 -9.50 16.10
CA ILE A 340 -3.09 -10.31 15.65
C ILE A 340 -2.32 -10.83 16.87
N LEU A 341 -2.49 -12.15 17.20
CA LEU A 341 -1.81 -12.93 18.24
C LEU A 341 -2.26 -12.78 19.71
N GLU A 342 -3.33 -12.08 20.04
CA GLU A 342 -3.76 -12.03 21.47
C GLU A 342 -4.67 -13.17 21.87
N ASN A 343 -5.59 -13.56 20.98
CA ASN A 343 -6.54 -14.62 21.25
C ASN A 343 -6.50 -15.66 20.13
N SER A 344 -6.74 -16.89 20.49
CA SER A 344 -6.89 -18.00 19.54
C SER A 344 -8.15 -17.83 18.70
N LEU A 345 -8.07 -18.11 17.39
CA LEU A 345 -9.26 -18.16 16.51
C LEU A 345 -10.19 -19.33 16.85
N LEU A 346 -9.76 -20.24 17.73
CA LEU A 346 -10.55 -21.40 18.16
C LEU A 346 -11.70 -21.05 19.09
N GLU A 347 -11.70 -19.85 19.65
CA GLU A 347 -12.69 -19.40 20.62
C GLU A 347 -13.28 -18.05 20.22
N ASN A 348 -14.58 -17.88 20.50
CA ASN A 348 -15.25 -16.60 20.29
C ASN A 348 -14.76 -15.56 21.30
N PHE A 349 -14.39 -14.38 20.82
CA PHE A 349 -14.00 -13.25 21.67
C PHE A 349 -14.50 -11.91 21.12
N ARG A 350 -14.80 -10.95 21.97
CA ARG A 350 -15.32 -9.63 21.58
C ARG A 350 -16.42 -9.73 20.49
N ALA A 351 -16.22 -9.09 19.32
CA ALA A 351 -17.14 -9.16 18.19
C ALA A 351 -16.98 -10.43 17.32
N TYR A 352 -15.87 -11.16 17.46
CA TYR A 352 -15.63 -12.40 16.73
C TYR A 352 -16.51 -13.55 17.29
N LYS A 353 -17.35 -14.13 16.44
CA LYS A 353 -18.34 -15.16 16.78
C LYS A 353 -18.30 -16.40 15.89
N SER A 354 -17.42 -16.40 14.90
CA SER A 354 -17.36 -17.44 13.85
C SER A 354 -16.33 -18.54 14.12
N ALA A 355 -15.86 -18.72 15.36
CA ALA A 355 -14.90 -19.79 15.71
C ALA A 355 -15.40 -21.19 15.32
N ASN A 356 -16.70 -21.48 15.46
CA ASN A 356 -17.29 -22.78 15.10
C ASN A 356 -17.34 -23.04 13.58
N ASN A 357 -17.14 -22.01 12.76
CA ASN A 357 -17.10 -22.10 11.30
C ASN A 357 -15.69 -22.28 10.74
N LEU A 358 -14.70 -22.39 11.61
CA LEU A 358 -13.30 -22.58 11.23
C LEU A 358 -13.08 -23.98 10.67
N LYS A 359 -12.65 -24.08 9.42
CA LYS A 359 -12.38 -25.35 8.71
C LYS A 359 -10.91 -25.67 8.59
N LEU A 360 -10.08 -24.64 8.62
CA LEU A 360 -8.63 -24.76 8.64
C LEU A 360 -8.07 -23.62 9.46
N TYR A 361 -7.11 -23.93 10.31
CA TYR A 361 -6.36 -22.91 11.04
C TYR A 361 -4.91 -23.31 11.24
N TYR A 362 -4.00 -22.54 10.64
CA TYR A 362 -2.59 -22.62 10.93
C TYR A 362 -2.14 -21.36 11.67
N ASP A 363 -1.66 -21.54 12.89
CA ASP A 363 -0.74 -20.63 13.53
C ASP A 363 0.66 -21.21 13.30
N PHE A 364 1.46 -20.51 12.53
CA PHE A 364 2.75 -21.02 12.02
C PHE A 364 3.80 -21.30 13.10
N LYS A 365 3.49 -21.02 14.36
CA LYS A 365 4.27 -21.52 15.52
C LYS A 365 4.17 -23.02 15.68
N PHE A 366 3.08 -23.62 15.20
CA PHE A 366 2.77 -25.02 15.44
C PHE A 366 3.02 -25.87 14.20
N TYR A 367 4.18 -26.47 14.14
CA TYR A 367 4.56 -27.42 13.11
C TYR A 367 5.31 -28.62 13.70
N LYS A 368 5.25 -29.75 13.06
CA LYS A 368 5.92 -30.99 13.45
C LYS A 368 6.32 -31.78 12.21
N ASN A 369 7.55 -32.29 12.17
CA ASN A 369 8.03 -33.15 11.09
C ASN A 369 7.76 -32.61 9.68
N ASN A 370 8.11 -31.35 9.41
CA ASN A 370 7.84 -30.67 8.14
C ASN A 370 6.35 -30.56 7.78
N SER A 371 5.46 -30.56 8.75
CA SER A 371 4.03 -30.35 8.52
C SER A 371 3.49 -29.30 9.49
N LEU A 372 2.70 -28.34 8.98
CA LEU A 372 1.88 -27.47 9.81
C LEU A 372 0.76 -28.26 10.47
N ILE A 373 0.47 -27.93 11.71
CA ILE A 373 -0.61 -28.54 12.47
C ILE A 373 -1.89 -27.74 12.24
N ASP A 374 -2.93 -28.42 11.75
CA ASP A 374 -4.27 -27.85 11.67
C ASP A 374 -4.89 -27.76 13.06
N LEU A 375 -4.95 -26.56 13.59
CA LEU A 375 -5.52 -26.27 14.92
C LEU A 375 -7.05 -26.30 14.94
N SER A 376 -7.71 -26.32 13.77
CA SER A 376 -9.18 -26.42 13.67
C SER A 376 -9.69 -27.84 13.98
N PHE A 377 -8.79 -28.79 14.22
CA PHE A 377 -9.07 -30.20 14.48
C PHE A 377 -9.71 -30.98 13.30
N ASN A 378 -9.73 -30.40 12.09
CA ASN A 378 -10.23 -31.07 10.89
C ASN A 378 -9.17 -31.92 10.16
N ASN A 379 -7.99 -32.02 10.73
CA ASN A 379 -6.91 -32.89 10.29
C ASN A 379 -6.40 -32.60 8.84
N ASN A 380 -6.23 -31.33 8.52
CA ASN A 380 -5.77 -30.84 7.24
C ASN A 380 -4.32 -30.32 7.35
N GLY A 381 -3.39 -31.14 7.84
CA GLY A 381 -1.99 -30.74 7.97
C GLY A 381 -1.38 -30.25 6.64
N GLY A 382 -0.64 -29.14 6.67
CA GLY A 382 0.06 -28.59 5.51
C GLY A 382 1.49 -29.10 5.40
N GLU A 383 1.84 -29.74 4.29
CA GLU A 383 3.19 -30.24 4.04
C GLU A 383 4.13 -29.08 3.70
N ILE A 384 5.19 -28.90 4.50
CA ILE A 384 6.21 -27.87 4.28
C ILE A 384 7.24 -28.43 3.30
N ASN A 385 7.34 -27.82 2.12
CA ASN A 385 8.28 -28.19 1.09
C ASN A 385 9.39 -27.14 1.05
N ASN A 386 10.60 -27.58 1.20
CA ASN A 386 11.90 -26.98 1.05
C ASN A 386 12.76 -26.94 2.32
N SER A 387 14.05 -27.12 2.12
CA SER A 387 15.08 -27.13 3.18
C SER A 387 15.46 -25.75 3.73
N HIS A 388 15.02 -24.67 3.08
CA HIS A 388 15.42 -23.29 3.44
C HIS A 388 14.50 -22.62 4.46
N PHE A 389 13.46 -23.28 4.95
CA PHE A 389 12.64 -22.75 6.04
C PHE A 389 13.44 -22.51 7.30
N VAL A 390 13.30 -21.32 7.84
CA VAL A 390 13.81 -21.01 9.17
C VAL A 390 12.94 -21.71 10.21
N LYS A 391 13.44 -22.77 10.79
CA LYS A 391 12.70 -23.61 11.77
C LYS A 391 12.82 -23.11 13.20
N SER A 392 13.66 -22.10 13.47
CA SER A 392 13.91 -21.58 14.82
C SER A 392 12.95 -20.45 15.16
N GLN A 393 12.20 -20.62 16.23
CA GLN A 393 11.35 -19.55 16.79
C GLN A 393 12.15 -18.32 17.21
N GLU A 394 13.38 -18.47 17.64
CA GLU A 394 14.26 -17.39 18.10
C GLU A 394 14.67 -16.45 16.94
N SER A 395 14.81 -16.99 15.71
CA SER A 395 15.19 -16.19 14.54
C SER A 395 14.00 -15.46 13.88
N LEU A 396 12.77 -15.85 14.20
CA LEU A 396 11.55 -15.28 13.64
C LEU A 396 10.91 -14.21 14.52
N GLY A 397 11.34 -14.09 15.77
CA GLY A 397 10.83 -13.14 16.74
C GLY A 397 11.30 -11.72 16.43
N LYS A 398 10.75 -11.09 15.39
CA LYS A 398 10.90 -9.65 15.21
C LYS A 398 9.83 -8.93 16.01
N GLU A 399 10.28 -7.95 16.80
CA GLU A 399 9.37 -7.02 17.45
C GLU A 399 8.64 -6.21 16.38
N MET A 400 7.33 -6.25 16.36
CA MET A 400 6.51 -5.47 15.48
C MET A 400 5.82 -4.37 16.27
N VAL A 401 5.92 -3.15 15.76
CA VAL A 401 5.08 -2.05 16.23
C VAL A 401 3.68 -2.32 15.70
N VAL A 402 2.72 -2.55 16.60
CA VAL A 402 1.32 -2.68 16.21
C VAL A 402 0.82 -1.29 15.81
N PRO A 403 0.48 -1.11 14.56
CA PRO A 403 0.08 0.19 14.09
C PRO A 403 -1.37 0.49 14.48
N TYR A 404 -1.65 1.73 14.87
CA TYR A 404 -3.02 2.20 14.88
C TYR A 404 -3.22 3.21 13.77
N ARG A 405 -4.44 3.32 13.27
CA ARG A 405 -4.71 4.17 12.12
C ARG A 405 -4.53 5.64 12.42
N ARG A 406 -3.72 6.27 11.61
CA ARG A 406 -3.61 7.72 11.56
C ARG A 406 -4.85 8.30 10.88
N LYS A 407 -5.43 9.35 11.45
CA LYS A 407 -6.51 10.08 10.80
C LYS A 407 -5.99 10.72 9.51
N SER A 408 -6.70 10.52 8.40
CA SER A 408 -6.25 10.92 7.07
C SER A 408 -7.39 11.35 6.14
N LEU A 409 -8.41 12.03 6.68
CA LEU A 409 -9.56 12.49 5.90
C LEU A 409 -9.33 13.90 5.34
N PHE A 410 -9.43 14.04 4.04
CA PHE A 410 -9.34 15.30 3.30
C PHE A 410 -10.65 15.61 2.55
N LYS A 411 -10.88 16.89 2.30
CA LYS A 411 -11.85 17.34 1.32
C LYS A 411 -11.14 17.61 0.00
N LEU A 412 -11.51 16.88 -1.04
CA LEU A 412 -11.00 17.10 -2.38
C LEU A 412 -11.83 18.17 -3.08
N LEU A 413 -11.19 19.28 -3.46
CA LEU A 413 -11.82 20.37 -4.20
C LEU A 413 -12.09 19.94 -5.65
N SER A 414 -13.26 20.29 -6.16
CA SER A 414 -13.64 19.94 -7.52
C SER A 414 -12.82 20.71 -8.56
N HIS A 415 -12.32 19.99 -9.55
CA HIS A 415 -11.81 20.59 -10.78
C HIS A 415 -12.99 20.85 -11.70
N LYS A 416 -13.43 22.10 -11.82
CA LYS A 416 -14.36 22.47 -12.90
C LYS A 416 -13.63 22.31 -14.23
N SER A 417 -14.34 21.82 -15.26
CA SER A 417 -13.79 21.55 -16.59
C SER A 417 -13.00 22.72 -17.20
N ASN A 418 -13.29 23.95 -16.79
CA ASN A 418 -12.61 25.18 -17.24
C ASN A 418 -11.34 25.50 -16.42
N SER A 419 -11.01 24.76 -15.37
CA SER A 419 -9.79 24.93 -14.58
C SER A 419 -8.65 23.99 -14.97
N TRP A 420 -8.89 23.15 -15.97
CA TRP A 420 -7.87 22.33 -16.61
C TRP A 420 -7.09 23.20 -17.58
N ASN A 421 -6.09 23.85 -17.09
CA ASN A 421 -5.15 24.56 -17.93
C ASN A 421 -4.29 23.53 -18.66
N GLU A 422 -4.31 23.53 -20.01
CA GLU A 422 -3.49 22.64 -20.82
C GLU A 422 -2.00 22.70 -20.47
N LYS A 423 -1.51 23.84 -19.96
CA LYS A 423 -0.14 23.98 -19.47
C LYS A 423 0.17 23.11 -18.26
N ASN A 424 -0.83 22.85 -17.39
CA ASN A 424 -0.65 22.08 -16.17
C ASN A 424 -0.83 20.57 -16.41
N TRP A 425 -1.70 20.20 -17.35
CA TRP A 425 -2.10 18.82 -17.63
C TRP A 425 -1.78 18.44 -19.08
N VAL A 426 -0.51 18.29 -19.39
CA VAL A 426 -0.06 17.92 -20.74
C VAL A 426 -0.06 16.40 -20.87
N HIS A 427 -1.19 15.83 -21.28
CA HIS A 427 -1.35 14.37 -21.46
C HIS A 427 -0.36 13.73 -22.43
N LYS A 428 0.12 14.48 -23.44
CA LYS A 428 1.15 13.96 -24.36
C LYS A 428 2.44 13.61 -23.64
N GLU A 429 2.77 14.25 -22.53
CA GLU A 429 3.95 13.96 -21.73
C GLU A 429 3.76 12.72 -20.83
N THR A 430 2.52 12.35 -20.51
CA THR A 430 2.21 11.17 -19.68
C THR A 430 2.82 9.90 -20.26
N ARG A 431 2.73 9.69 -21.58
CA ARG A 431 3.34 8.51 -22.22
C ARG A 431 4.87 8.57 -22.18
N THR A 432 5.45 9.74 -22.39
CA THR A 432 6.90 9.94 -22.26
C THR A 432 7.37 9.64 -20.84
N ASN A 433 6.63 10.12 -19.84
CA ASN A 433 6.88 9.86 -18.43
C ASN A 433 6.75 8.37 -18.12
N GLN A 434 5.71 7.70 -18.60
CA GLN A 434 5.52 6.26 -18.44
C GLN A 434 6.70 5.46 -19.02
N LEU A 435 7.11 5.75 -20.23
CA LEU A 435 8.23 5.06 -20.87
C LEU A 435 9.54 5.30 -20.12
N ARG A 436 9.75 6.53 -19.63
CA ARG A 436 10.91 6.86 -18.79
C ARG A 436 10.92 6.01 -17.53
N PHE A 437 9.81 5.96 -16.81
CA PHE A 437 9.65 5.19 -15.58
C PHE A 437 9.87 3.68 -15.83
N LEU A 438 9.23 3.11 -16.85
CA LEU A 438 9.39 1.69 -17.19
C LEU A 438 10.83 1.34 -17.61
N ASN A 439 11.49 2.22 -18.38
CA ASN A 439 12.89 2.00 -18.72
C ASN A 439 13.81 2.06 -17.51
N GLN A 440 13.53 2.96 -16.58
CA GLN A 440 14.25 3.09 -15.32
C GLN A 440 14.20 1.80 -14.50
N ILE A 441 13.03 1.19 -14.37
CA ILE A 441 12.84 -0.07 -13.65
C ILE A 441 13.55 -1.22 -14.37
N LYS A 442 13.36 -1.35 -15.70
CA LYS A 442 13.90 -2.48 -16.49
C LYS A 442 15.40 -2.49 -16.60
N THR A 443 16.02 -1.34 -16.76
CA THR A 443 17.44 -1.28 -17.14
C THR A 443 18.38 -1.15 -15.94
N LYS A 444 17.87 -0.79 -14.76
CA LYS A 444 18.67 -0.40 -13.59
C LYS A 444 19.79 0.64 -13.91
N LEU A 445 19.71 1.26 -15.10
CA LEU A 445 20.67 2.27 -15.58
C LEU A 445 20.39 3.66 -15.02
N TYR A 446 19.22 3.83 -14.42
CA TYR A 446 18.86 5.09 -13.82
C TYR A 446 19.50 5.22 -12.44
N ASP A 447 20.37 6.17 -12.34
CA ASP A 447 21.04 6.48 -11.08
C ASP A 447 20.25 7.61 -10.37
N THR A 448 19.40 7.23 -9.42
CA THR A 448 18.61 8.17 -8.60
C THR A 448 19.50 9.21 -7.89
N ASN A 449 20.80 8.93 -7.73
CA ASN A 449 21.73 9.88 -7.16
C ASN A 449 22.10 11.03 -8.11
N LYS A 450 21.82 10.90 -9.42
CA LYS A 450 22.15 11.92 -10.43
C LYS A 450 20.99 12.84 -10.79
N ASP A 451 19.77 12.53 -10.35
CA ASP A 451 18.59 13.32 -10.64
C ASP A 451 17.73 13.49 -9.38
N GLY A 452 17.53 14.71 -8.96
CA GLY A 452 16.78 15.04 -7.75
C GLY A 452 17.31 16.32 -7.06
N LEU A 453 17.40 16.31 -5.75
CA LEU A 453 17.84 17.45 -4.95
C LEU A 453 19.24 17.96 -5.34
N ASN A 454 20.17 17.05 -5.61
CA ASN A 454 21.57 17.40 -5.88
C ASN A 454 21.81 18.13 -7.21
N ASN A 455 20.87 18.05 -8.15
CA ASN A 455 20.94 18.74 -9.44
C ASN A 455 19.70 19.62 -9.73
N CYS A 456 18.94 19.97 -8.70
CA CYS A 456 17.77 20.82 -8.82
C CYS A 456 18.18 22.27 -9.09
N THR A 457 18.13 22.68 -10.35
CA THR A 457 18.47 24.05 -10.80
C THR A 457 17.22 24.86 -11.08
N TYR A 458 17.16 26.08 -10.57
CA TYR A 458 16.04 27.00 -10.74
C TYR A 458 16.49 28.43 -10.50
N GLN A 459 15.68 29.38 -10.93
CA GLN A 459 15.89 30.82 -10.65
C GLN A 459 14.73 31.32 -9.78
N VAL A 460 15.04 31.87 -8.62
CA VAL A 460 14.07 32.55 -7.77
C VAL A 460 13.82 33.94 -8.31
N LEU A 461 12.58 34.27 -8.60
CA LEU A 461 12.15 35.63 -8.99
C LEU A 461 11.62 36.41 -7.78
N ASN A 462 10.85 35.72 -6.91
CA ASN A 462 10.35 36.30 -5.68
C ASN A 462 10.40 35.28 -4.55
N ASP A 463 10.72 35.73 -3.35
CA ASP A 463 10.65 34.99 -2.09
C ASP A 463 10.04 35.92 -1.04
N ILE A 464 8.75 35.82 -0.83
CA ILE A 464 7.98 36.75 -0.01
C ILE A 464 7.26 35.96 1.12
N LYS A 465 7.40 36.47 2.34
CA LYS A 465 6.58 35.99 3.45
C LYS A 465 5.27 36.78 3.49
N ILE A 466 4.16 36.11 3.23
CA ILE A 466 2.82 36.70 3.24
C ILE A 466 2.08 36.16 4.46
N ALA A 467 1.89 37.00 5.49
CA ALA A 467 1.20 36.65 6.73
C ALA A 467 1.71 35.33 7.33
N ASN A 468 1.08 34.20 7.00
CA ASN A 468 1.32 32.87 7.59
C ASN A 468 1.90 31.84 6.58
N TYR A 469 2.35 32.29 5.41
CA TYR A 469 2.99 31.41 4.43
C TYR A 469 4.10 32.12 3.66
N HIS A 470 5.02 31.33 3.09
CA HIS A 470 6.05 31.79 2.16
C HIS A 470 5.59 31.51 0.73
N HIS A 471 5.76 32.51 -0.15
CA HIS A 471 5.48 32.38 -1.57
C HIS A 471 6.78 32.54 -2.34
N LEU A 472 7.22 31.46 -2.97
CA LEU A 472 8.34 31.41 -3.89
C LEU A 472 7.83 31.37 -5.31
N SER A 473 8.24 32.38 -6.12
CA SER A 473 7.99 32.36 -7.57
C SER A 473 9.28 32.04 -8.30
N VAL A 474 9.26 31.00 -9.14
CA VAL A 474 10.47 30.43 -9.76
C VAL A 474 10.33 30.17 -11.26
N LEU A 475 11.47 30.21 -11.96
CA LEU A 475 11.65 29.66 -13.31
C LEU A 475 12.42 28.34 -13.20
N LEU A 476 11.93 27.29 -13.91
CA LEU A 476 12.51 25.94 -13.84
C LEU A 476 13.52 25.64 -14.97
#